data_5f172173f321bca8bc12f0057930d520
#
_entry.id   5f172173f321bca8bc12f0057930d520
#
_cell.length_a   1.000
_cell.length_b   1.000
_cell.length_c   1.000
_cell.angle_alpha   90.00
_cell.angle_beta   90.00
_cell.angle_gamma   90.00
#
_symmetry.space_group_name_H-M   'P 1'
#
loop_
_entity.id
_entity.type
_entity.pdbx_description
1 polymer ?
#
loop_
_entity_poly.entity_id
_entity_poly.type
_entity_poly.pdbx_seq_one_letter_code
_entity_poly.pdbx_strand_id
1 'polypeptide(L)'
;MKRLVAAGLPRIVQICRCWRAEERGSHHEPEFTMIEWYRAGVALDEIARDCEALVEVAARAVGHWPMVDVPASRGREGKPEPLTVEAPFQRLAVREALSRFAGLGLRADESVDELRGLAMRAGCNLGSAASWDDIFFQIFLDRVEPHLGRERPTFIFDWPLPLAALARRRPDDPLTVERFELYAGGLELANAFGELCDPVEQRARFVEEAELRRQRGRAVYPIDEKLLAALADMPPTCGVAMGFDRLVMLVTGADSIRDVMAFADDEA
;
A
#
# COMPACT_ATOMS: atom_id res chain seq x y z
N MET A 1 -11.07 3.33 -13.66
CA MET A 1 -11.94 2.76 -12.60
C MET A 1 -12.82 3.83 -11.94
N LYS A 2 -12.33 4.82 -11.17
CA LYS A 2 -13.13 5.82 -10.42
C LYS A 2 -14.22 6.52 -11.25
N ARG A 3 -13.94 6.93 -12.49
CA ARG A 3 -14.94 7.52 -13.39
C ARG A 3 -16.11 6.59 -13.74
N LEU A 4 -15.90 5.27 -13.71
CA LEU A 4 -16.97 4.29 -13.90
C LEU A 4 -17.84 4.17 -12.65
N VAL A 5 -17.24 4.28 -11.45
CA VAL A 5 -18.02 4.34 -10.20
C VAL A 5 -18.88 5.59 -10.17
N ALA A 6 -18.31 6.76 -10.50
CA ALA A 6 -19.05 8.01 -10.64
C ALA A 6 -20.19 7.93 -11.68
N ALA A 7 -20.01 7.14 -12.74
CA ALA A 7 -21.04 6.88 -13.75
C ALA A 7 -22.10 5.85 -13.33
N GLY A 8 -22.10 5.40 -12.07
CA GLY A 8 -23.14 4.56 -11.50
C GLY A 8 -22.84 3.06 -11.45
N LEU A 9 -21.59 2.62 -11.62
CA LEU A 9 -21.17 1.24 -11.42
C LEU A 9 -20.69 1.04 -9.96
N PRO A 10 -21.54 0.52 -9.04
CA PRO A 10 -21.21 0.55 -7.61
C PRO A 10 -20.19 -0.50 -7.17
N ARG A 11 -19.94 -1.50 -8.00
CA ARG A 11 -18.94 -2.56 -7.75
C ARG A 11 -18.23 -2.89 -9.05
N ILE A 12 -16.95 -2.71 -9.09
CA ILE A 12 -16.14 -2.98 -10.28
C ILE A 12 -14.81 -3.62 -9.90
N VAL A 13 -14.33 -4.50 -10.75
CA VAL A 13 -13.03 -5.14 -10.64
C VAL A 13 -12.32 -5.06 -11.99
N GLN A 14 -11.00 -4.95 -11.94
CA GLN A 14 -10.12 -5.00 -13.10
C GLN A 14 -8.87 -5.81 -12.76
N ILE A 15 -8.45 -6.67 -13.67
CA ILE A 15 -7.15 -7.31 -13.64
C ILE A 15 -6.45 -6.88 -14.93
N CYS A 16 -5.34 -6.17 -14.81
CA CYS A 16 -4.64 -5.62 -15.97
C CYS A 16 -3.13 -5.49 -15.74
N ARG A 17 -2.39 -5.32 -16.82
CA ARG A 17 -0.99 -4.95 -16.77
C ARG A 17 -0.84 -3.50 -16.32
N CYS A 18 0.14 -3.29 -15.44
CA CYS A 18 0.59 -1.99 -14.97
C CYS A 18 2.09 -1.84 -15.20
N TRP A 19 2.55 -0.60 -15.30
CA TRP A 19 3.95 -0.28 -15.57
C TRP A 19 4.46 0.74 -14.58
N ARG A 20 5.64 0.44 -13.98
CA ARG A 20 6.39 1.38 -13.15
C ARG A 20 7.83 1.39 -13.63
N ALA A 21 8.19 2.45 -14.34
CA ALA A 21 9.56 2.65 -14.78
C ALA A 21 10.52 2.64 -13.59
N GLU A 22 11.70 2.06 -13.76
CA GLU A 22 12.80 2.07 -12.78
C GLU A 22 12.61 1.15 -11.55
N GLU A 23 11.46 0.51 -11.35
CA GLU A 23 11.28 -0.48 -10.28
C GLU A 23 11.72 -1.87 -10.74
N ARG A 24 12.93 -2.29 -10.31
CA ARG A 24 13.50 -3.63 -10.58
C ARG A 24 14.05 -4.24 -9.30
N GLY A 25 13.80 -5.54 -9.12
CA GLY A 25 14.28 -6.29 -7.96
C GLY A 25 13.59 -7.64 -7.82
N SER A 26 13.90 -8.38 -6.76
CA SER A 26 13.29 -9.68 -6.51
C SER A 26 11.77 -9.64 -6.40
N HIS A 27 11.20 -8.51 -5.98
CA HIS A 27 9.76 -8.31 -5.77
C HIS A 27 9.14 -7.29 -6.73
N HIS A 28 9.91 -6.81 -7.73
CA HIS A 28 9.49 -5.75 -8.65
C HIS A 28 9.96 -6.05 -10.06
N GLU A 29 9.06 -5.89 -11.01
CA GLU A 29 9.34 -5.81 -12.45
C GLU A 29 8.67 -4.56 -13.01
N PRO A 30 9.26 -3.94 -14.07
CA PRO A 30 8.69 -2.74 -14.70
C PRO A 30 7.28 -2.94 -15.24
N GLU A 31 6.97 -4.13 -15.72
CA GLU A 31 5.63 -4.58 -16.08
C GLU A 31 5.17 -5.66 -15.11
N PHE A 32 3.98 -5.51 -14.54
CA PHE A 32 3.40 -6.46 -13.59
C PHE A 32 1.87 -6.47 -13.70
N THR A 33 1.23 -7.44 -13.06
CA THR A 33 -0.23 -7.56 -13.05
C THR A 33 -0.79 -7.00 -11.75
N MET A 34 -1.80 -6.11 -11.87
CA MET A 34 -2.55 -5.55 -10.74
C MET A 34 -3.99 -6.05 -10.79
N ILE A 35 -4.54 -6.41 -9.64
CA ILE A 35 -5.98 -6.54 -9.45
C ILE A 35 -6.45 -5.34 -8.63
N GLU A 36 -7.41 -4.60 -9.18
CA GLU A 36 -8.04 -3.46 -8.52
C GLU A 36 -9.54 -3.66 -8.43
N TRP A 37 -10.13 -3.32 -7.28
CA TRP A 37 -11.59 -3.26 -7.18
C TRP A 37 -12.04 -2.09 -6.33
N TYR A 38 -13.27 -1.67 -6.61
CA TYR A 38 -13.92 -0.54 -5.94
C TYR A 38 -15.33 -0.93 -5.54
N ARG A 39 -15.74 -0.47 -4.36
CA ARG A 39 -17.09 -0.66 -3.82
C ARG A 39 -17.64 0.66 -3.29
N ALA A 40 -18.74 1.12 -3.86
CA ALA A 40 -19.47 2.29 -3.36
C ALA A 40 -20.30 1.94 -2.13
N GLY A 41 -20.44 2.87 -1.19
CA GLY A 41 -21.30 2.75 -0.01
C GLY A 41 -20.79 1.77 1.06
N VAL A 42 -19.50 1.39 1.03
CA VAL A 42 -18.94 0.49 2.03
C VAL A 42 -17.85 1.17 2.87
N ALA A 43 -17.60 0.65 4.07
CA ALA A 43 -16.47 1.05 4.89
C ALA A 43 -15.18 0.37 4.42
N LEU A 44 -14.02 0.96 4.77
CA LEU A 44 -12.71 0.42 4.40
C LEU A 44 -12.47 -0.98 4.98
N ASP A 45 -13.07 -1.29 6.13
CA ASP A 45 -13.06 -2.62 6.76
C ASP A 45 -13.67 -3.73 5.89
N GLU A 46 -14.64 -3.40 5.04
CA GLU A 46 -15.21 -4.39 4.11
C GLU A 46 -14.24 -4.71 2.98
N ILE A 47 -13.45 -3.73 2.54
CA ILE A 47 -12.36 -3.96 1.58
C ILE A 47 -11.25 -4.83 2.21
N ALA A 48 -10.96 -4.63 3.50
CA ALA A 48 -10.00 -5.49 4.20
C ALA A 48 -10.49 -6.95 4.25
N ARG A 49 -11.78 -7.18 4.52
CA ARG A 49 -12.37 -8.55 4.45
C ARG A 49 -12.34 -9.14 3.04
N ASP A 50 -12.54 -8.32 2.01
CA ASP A 50 -12.39 -8.78 0.62
C ASP A 50 -10.93 -9.25 0.37
N CYS A 51 -9.92 -8.53 0.89
CA CYS A 51 -8.51 -8.94 0.81
C CYS A 51 -8.24 -10.26 1.56
N GLU A 52 -8.76 -10.40 2.78
CA GLU A 52 -8.68 -11.64 3.56
C GLU A 52 -9.23 -12.82 2.76
N ALA A 53 -10.45 -12.69 2.25
CA ALA A 53 -11.12 -13.73 1.46
C ALA A 53 -10.34 -14.08 0.18
N LEU A 54 -9.77 -13.09 -0.51
CA LEU A 54 -9.01 -13.32 -1.74
C LEU A 54 -7.72 -14.11 -1.45
N VAL A 55 -6.98 -13.75 -0.40
CA VAL A 55 -5.77 -14.48 0.01
C VAL A 55 -6.10 -15.92 0.41
N GLU A 56 -7.16 -16.14 1.19
CA GLU A 56 -7.60 -17.50 1.55
C GLU A 56 -7.99 -18.34 0.33
N VAL A 57 -8.77 -17.77 -0.59
CA VAL A 57 -9.20 -18.47 -1.81
C VAL A 57 -7.99 -18.81 -2.67
N ALA A 58 -7.04 -17.90 -2.82
CA ALA A 58 -5.81 -18.16 -3.56
C ALA A 58 -4.98 -19.29 -2.93
N ALA A 59 -4.78 -19.26 -1.60
CA ALA A 59 -4.05 -20.33 -0.89
C ALA A 59 -4.75 -21.68 -1.00
N ARG A 60 -6.09 -21.74 -0.90
CA ARG A 60 -6.88 -22.96 -1.10
C ARG A 60 -6.75 -23.51 -2.52
N ALA A 61 -6.74 -22.61 -3.53
CA ALA A 61 -6.65 -23.01 -4.93
C ALA A 61 -5.34 -23.73 -5.26
N VAL A 62 -4.24 -23.42 -4.57
CA VAL A 62 -2.93 -24.07 -4.74
C VAL A 62 -2.66 -25.17 -3.69
N GLY A 63 -3.60 -25.46 -2.79
CA GLY A 63 -3.49 -26.51 -1.78
C GLY A 63 -2.64 -26.14 -0.55
N HIS A 64 -2.34 -24.86 -0.32
CA HIS A 64 -1.48 -24.36 0.77
C HIS A 64 -2.26 -23.69 1.92
N TRP A 65 -3.58 -23.88 2.00
CA TRP A 65 -4.36 -23.37 3.12
C TRP A 65 -4.40 -24.36 4.30
N PRO A 66 -4.34 -23.93 5.57
CA PRO A 66 -4.34 -22.56 6.05
C PRO A 66 -2.97 -21.90 6.16
N MET A 67 -1.92 -22.57 5.70
CA MET A 67 -0.54 -22.08 5.84
C MET A 67 0.16 -22.08 4.49
N VAL A 68 0.93 -21.01 4.25
CA VAL A 68 1.85 -20.89 3.11
C VAL A 68 3.29 -20.90 3.61
N ASP A 69 4.21 -21.35 2.77
CA ASP A 69 5.64 -21.34 3.07
C ASP A 69 6.25 -20.04 2.57
N VAL A 70 6.80 -19.24 3.49
CA VAL A 70 7.60 -18.06 3.16
C VAL A 70 9.04 -18.53 2.93
N PRO A 71 9.62 -18.33 1.74
CA PRO A 71 10.96 -18.79 1.43
C PRO A 71 12.04 -18.07 2.23
N ALA A 72 13.23 -18.68 2.33
CA ALA A 72 14.35 -18.16 3.11
C ALA A 72 14.77 -16.72 2.73
N SER A 73 14.65 -16.38 1.45
CA SER A 73 14.93 -15.02 0.94
C SER A 73 14.06 -13.92 1.56
N ARG A 74 12.85 -14.28 2.00
CA ARG A 74 11.86 -13.39 2.65
C ARG A 74 11.64 -13.74 4.13
N GLY A 75 12.15 -14.89 4.60
CA GLY A 75 12.04 -15.32 5.99
C GLY A 75 12.97 -14.54 6.92
N ARG A 76 12.66 -14.59 8.24
CA ARG A 76 13.52 -13.98 9.25
C ARG A 76 14.85 -14.71 9.33
N GLU A 77 15.91 -13.96 9.52
CA GLU A 77 17.29 -14.51 9.61
C GLU A 77 17.69 -15.40 8.41
N GLY A 78 17.05 -15.20 7.23
CA GLY A 78 17.34 -16.00 6.04
C GLY A 78 16.86 -17.46 6.16
N LYS A 79 15.81 -17.72 6.92
CA LYS A 79 15.21 -19.07 7.09
C LYS A 79 13.79 -19.09 6.52
N PRO A 80 13.36 -20.23 5.93
CA PRO A 80 11.96 -20.40 5.57
C PRO A 80 11.07 -20.39 6.81
N GLU A 81 9.89 -19.81 6.70
CA GLU A 81 8.93 -19.69 7.80
C GLU A 81 7.52 -20.03 7.32
N PRO A 82 6.74 -20.79 8.10
CA PRO A 82 5.33 -20.96 7.83
C PRO A 82 4.58 -19.68 8.22
N LEU A 83 3.63 -19.27 7.36
CA LEU A 83 2.75 -18.13 7.60
C LEU A 83 1.29 -18.61 7.55
N THR A 84 0.54 -18.42 8.64
CA THR A 84 -0.90 -18.69 8.58
C THR A 84 -1.62 -17.58 7.84
N VAL A 85 -2.43 -17.97 6.84
CA VAL A 85 -3.24 -17.06 6.01
C VAL A 85 -4.74 -17.21 6.27
N GLU A 86 -5.09 -17.82 7.42
CA GLU A 86 -6.47 -17.87 7.90
C GLU A 86 -6.88 -16.55 8.55
N ALA A 87 -8.05 -16.02 8.16
CA ALA A 87 -8.62 -14.81 8.76
C ALA A 87 -9.05 -15.05 10.23
N PRO A 88 -9.15 -13.99 11.06
CA PRO A 88 -8.87 -12.60 10.73
C PRO A 88 -7.38 -12.28 10.72
N PHE A 89 -6.95 -11.38 9.81
CA PHE A 89 -5.58 -10.89 9.78
C PHE A 89 -5.32 -9.87 10.90
N GLN A 90 -4.05 -9.66 11.23
CA GLN A 90 -3.66 -8.67 12.23
C GLN A 90 -3.97 -7.25 11.71
N ARG A 91 -4.37 -6.36 12.63
CA ARG A 91 -4.65 -4.96 12.33
C ARG A 91 -3.87 -4.08 13.28
N LEU A 92 -3.11 -3.13 12.75
CA LEU A 92 -2.34 -2.16 13.50
C LEU A 92 -2.55 -0.78 12.88
N ALA A 93 -2.64 0.26 13.72
CA ALA A 93 -2.51 1.63 13.23
C ALA A 93 -1.02 1.97 13.00
N VAL A 94 -0.73 2.87 12.05
CA VAL A 94 0.66 3.35 11.83
C VAL A 94 1.29 3.86 13.12
N ARG A 95 0.56 4.65 13.92
CA ARG A 95 1.06 5.17 15.21
C ARG A 95 1.38 4.06 16.21
N GLU A 96 0.56 3.02 16.25
CA GLU A 96 0.80 1.85 17.11
C GLU A 96 2.04 1.07 16.64
N ALA A 97 2.16 0.84 15.33
CA ALA A 97 3.32 0.15 14.77
C ALA A 97 4.63 0.90 15.03
N LEU A 98 4.66 2.23 14.85
CA LEU A 98 5.82 3.06 15.17
C LEU A 98 6.15 3.03 16.67
N SER A 99 5.15 3.10 17.53
CA SER A 99 5.37 2.99 18.99
C SER A 99 5.95 1.62 19.36
N ARG A 100 5.38 0.55 18.81
CA ARG A 100 5.76 -0.82 19.13
C ARG A 100 7.13 -1.21 18.60
N PHE A 101 7.46 -0.88 17.35
CA PHE A 101 8.65 -1.38 16.66
C PHE A 101 9.78 -0.37 16.59
N ALA A 102 9.48 0.94 16.61
CA ALA A 102 10.48 2.00 16.58
C ALA A 102 10.62 2.75 17.93
N GLY A 103 9.74 2.51 18.90
CA GLY A 103 9.71 3.25 20.16
C GLY A 103 9.35 4.73 20.00
N LEU A 104 8.63 5.09 18.93
CA LEU A 104 8.33 6.47 18.55
C LEU A 104 6.85 6.78 18.70
N GLY A 105 6.54 7.89 19.40
CA GLY A 105 5.21 8.49 19.41
C GLY A 105 5.08 9.50 18.27
N LEU A 106 4.32 9.15 17.21
CA LEU A 106 4.01 10.04 16.11
C LEU A 106 2.66 10.72 16.34
N ARG A 107 2.61 12.07 16.20
CA ARG A 107 1.34 12.81 16.20
C ARG A 107 0.73 12.93 14.80
N ALA A 108 1.59 12.95 13.76
CA ALA A 108 1.31 13.19 12.34
C ALA A 108 1.10 14.67 11.95
N ASP A 109 1.44 15.59 12.84
CA ASP A 109 1.53 17.03 12.59
C ASP A 109 2.94 17.57 12.87
N GLU A 110 3.92 16.69 13.06
CA GLU A 110 5.31 17.08 13.24
C GLU A 110 5.82 17.88 12.04
N SER A 111 6.58 18.94 12.33
CA SER A 111 7.44 19.56 11.32
C SER A 111 8.53 18.59 10.86
N VAL A 112 9.16 18.88 9.73
CA VAL A 112 10.30 18.09 9.21
C VAL A 112 11.40 17.95 10.25
N ASP A 113 11.72 19.02 11.00
CA ASP A 113 12.79 19.01 12.02
C ASP A 113 12.39 18.19 13.25
N GLU A 114 11.14 18.25 13.68
CA GLU A 114 10.62 17.42 14.78
C GLU A 114 10.67 15.93 14.41
N LEU A 115 10.21 15.57 13.19
CA LEU A 115 10.24 14.18 12.70
C LEU A 115 11.69 13.69 12.56
N ARG A 116 12.60 14.55 12.08
CA ARG A 116 14.03 14.26 12.02
C ARG A 116 14.61 13.99 13.43
N GLY A 117 14.23 14.80 14.41
CA GLY A 117 14.61 14.58 15.82
C GLY A 117 14.08 13.25 16.38
N LEU A 118 12.86 12.83 15.99
CA LEU A 118 12.30 11.51 16.33
C LEU A 118 13.14 10.39 15.70
N ALA A 119 13.42 10.46 14.41
CA ALA A 119 14.21 9.47 13.68
C ALA A 119 15.62 9.30 14.27
N MET A 120 16.28 10.40 14.61
CA MET A 120 17.62 10.36 15.23
C MET A 120 17.58 9.66 16.61
N ARG A 121 16.57 9.92 17.42
CA ARG A 121 16.38 9.22 18.72
C ARG A 121 16.13 7.73 18.54
N ALA A 122 15.47 7.32 17.45
CA ALA A 122 15.27 5.91 17.09
C ALA A 122 16.54 5.26 16.50
N GLY A 123 17.63 6.02 16.32
CA GLY A 123 18.86 5.51 15.71
C GLY A 123 18.72 5.20 14.21
N CYS A 124 17.78 5.87 13.52
CA CYS A 124 17.64 5.72 12.07
C CYS A 124 18.72 6.53 11.34
N ASN A 125 19.33 5.93 10.33
CA ASN A 125 20.23 6.63 9.43
C ASN A 125 19.41 7.31 8.32
N LEU A 126 19.27 8.62 8.39
CA LEU A 126 18.43 9.37 7.45
C LEU A 126 19.12 9.61 6.09
N GLY A 127 20.43 9.40 5.98
CA GLY A 127 21.14 9.63 4.72
C GLY A 127 20.83 11.01 4.15
N SER A 128 20.31 11.05 2.91
CA SER A 128 19.90 12.27 2.20
C SER A 128 18.40 12.61 2.37
N ALA A 129 17.67 11.91 3.25
CA ALA A 129 16.24 12.18 3.47
C ALA A 129 16.01 13.63 3.89
N ALA A 130 15.29 14.39 3.06
CA ALA A 130 15.12 15.83 3.23
C ALA A 130 13.67 16.23 3.52
N SER A 131 12.71 15.54 2.91
CA SER A 131 11.28 15.80 3.10
C SER A 131 10.69 15.02 4.27
N TRP A 132 9.49 15.39 4.68
CA TRP A 132 8.74 14.68 5.72
C TRP A 132 8.52 13.21 5.35
N ASP A 133 8.10 12.96 4.12
CA ASP A 133 7.83 11.61 3.58
C ASP A 133 9.12 10.76 3.54
N ASP A 134 10.24 11.33 3.06
CA ASP A 134 11.51 10.61 3.00
C ASP A 134 11.95 10.14 4.40
N ILE A 135 11.82 11.02 5.42
CA ILE A 135 12.17 10.69 6.80
C ILE A 135 11.23 9.63 7.36
N PHE A 136 9.91 9.80 7.15
CA PHE A 136 8.92 8.84 7.61
C PHE A 136 9.17 7.46 7.01
N PHE A 137 9.32 7.37 5.68
CA PHE A 137 9.57 6.09 5.03
C PHE A 137 10.89 5.46 5.44
N GLN A 138 11.94 6.26 5.70
CA GLN A 138 13.20 5.72 6.23
C GLN A 138 12.97 5.05 7.61
N ILE A 139 12.22 5.70 8.52
CA ILE A 139 11.87 5.10 9.81
C ILE A 139 11.03 3.84 9.61
N PHE A 140 10.02 3.92 8.75
CA PHE A 140 9.06 2.85 8.52
C PHE A 140 9.74 1.60 7.93
N LEU A 141 10.52 1.77 6.88
CA LEU A 141 11.26 0.68 6.21
C LEU A 141 12.32 0.05 7.12
N ASP A 142 13.04 0.86 7.92
CA ASP A 142 14.10 0.34 8.78
C ASP A 142 13.57 -0.34 10.05
N ARG A 143 12.44 0.15 10.61
CA ARG A 143 12.02 -0.21 11.96
C ARG A 143 10.65 -0.88 12.06
N VAL A 144 9.76 -0.67 11.12
CA VAL A 144 8.39 -1.17 11.17
C VAL A 144 8.17 -2.32 10.18
N GLU A 145 8.41 -2.07 8.91
CA GLU A 145 8.14 -3.03 7.83
C GLU A 145 8.76 -4.41 8.05
N PRO A 146 10.01 -4.57 8.55
CA PRO A 146 10.60 -5.88 8.79
C PRO A 146 9.81 -6.77 9.76
N HIS A 147 8.91 -6.19 10.55
CA HIS A 147 8.07 -6.91 11.53
C HIS A 147 6.67 -7.23 11.02
N LEU A 148 6.26 -6.67 9.87
CA LEU A 148 4.90 -6.80 9.36
C LEU A 148 4.69 -8.12 8.62
N GLY A 149 3.52 -8.71 8.81
CA GLY A 149 3.10 -9.90 8.05
C GLY A 149 3.96 -11.15 8.28
N ARG A 150 4.62 -11.27 9.45
CA ARG A 150 5.56 -12.36 9.74
C ARG A 150 4.90 -13.60 10.33
N GLU A 151 4.07 -13.43 11.32
CA GLU A 151 3.34 -14.52 11.97
C GLU A 151 1.96 -14.72 11.34
N ARG A 152 1.39 -13.64 10.87
CA ARG A 152 0.07 -13.52 10.25
C ARG A 152 0.05 -12.30 9.32
N PRO A 153 -0.66 -12.33 8.20
CA PRO A 153 -0.83 -11.12 7.37
C PRO A 153 -1.31 -9.96 8.22
N THR A 154 -0.75 -8.78 7.97
CA THR A 154 -0.96 -7.60 8.81
C THR A 154 -1.41 -6.41 7.98
N PHE A 155 -2.57 -5.86 8.31
CA PHE A 155 -3.01 -4.56 7.80
C PHE A 155 -2.40 -3.44 8.64
N ILE A 156 -1.87 -2.43 7.99
CA ILE A 156 -1.43 -1.17 8.60
C ILE A 156 -2.41 -0.07 8.19
N PHE A 157 -3.19 0.42 9.16
CA PHE A 157 -4.23 1.43 8.98
C PHE A 157 -3.79 2.82 9.44
N ASP A 158 -4.62 3.82 9.18
CA ASP A 158 -4.56 5.16 9.75
C ASP A 158 -3.24 5.87 9.42
N TRP A 159 -2.94 5.93 8.13
CA TRP A 159 -1.75 6.59 7.64
C TRP A 159 -1.77 8.09 7.89
N PRO A 160 -0.62 8.72 8.20
CA PRO A 160 -0.53 10.16 8.41
C PRO A 160 -1.00 10.97 7.21
N LEU A 161 -1.63 12.11 7.47
CA LEU A 161 -2.15 13.00 6.42
C LEU A 161 -1.14 13.43 5.36
N PRO A 162 0.14 13.72 5.67
CA PRO A 162 1.13 14.00 4.63
C PRO A 162 1.28 12.87 3.58
N LEU A 163 0.95 11.64 3.95
CA LEU A 163 1.00 10.46 3.07
C LEU A 163 -0.37 10.06 2.51
N ALA A 164 -1.29 11.00 2.44
CA ALA A 164 -2.68 10.75 2.07
C ALA A 164 -2.87 10.23 0.64
N ALA A 165 -1.97 10.57 -0.30
CA ALA A 165 -2.12 10.22 -1.71
C ALA A 165 -3.54 10.55 -2.23
N LEU A 166 -4.35 9.54 -2.52
CA LEU A 166 -5.72 9.65 -3.01
C LEU A 166 -6.78 9.31 -1.93
N ALA A 167 -6.35 9.10 -0.68
CA ALA A 167 -7.25 8.76 0.42
C ALA A 167 -7.93 10.00 1.00
N ARG A 168 -9.17 9.84 1.44
CA ARG A 168 -9.90 10.86 2.20
C ARG A 168 -9.42 10.89 3.65
N ARG A 169 -9.56 12.06 4.29
CA ARG A 169 -9.28 12.22 5.73
C ARG A 169 -10.26 11.41 6.56
N ARG A 170 -9.80 10.93 7.69
CA ARG A 170 -10.69 10.34 8.70
C ARG A 170 -11.54 11.43 9.35
N PRO A 171 -12.86 11.18 9.53
CA PRO A 171 -13.73 12.14 10.19
C PRO A 171 -13.42 12.34 11.68
N ASP A 172 -12.93 11.28 12.35
CA ASP A 172 -12.67 11.22 13.78
C ASP A 172 -11.21 11.55 14.15
N ASP A 173 -10.28 11.52 13.19
CA ASP A 173 -8.89 11.94 13.35
C ASP A 173 -8.38 12.64 12.08
N PRO A 174 -8.51 13.97 11.97
CA PRO A 174 -8.16 14.71 10.75
C PRO A 174 -6.66 14.72 10.42
N LEU A 175 -5.81 14.24 11.32
CA LEU A 175 -4.38 14.08 11.08
C LEU A 175 -4.04 12.75 10.38
N THR A 176 -5.02 11.88 10.20
CA THR A 176 -4.89 10.60 9.51
C THR A 176 -5.88 10.45 8.36
N VAL A 177 -5.64 9.47 7.52
CA VAL A 177 -6.47 9.17 6.35
C VAL A 177 -6.99 7.75 6.37
N GLU A 178 -8.12 7.52 5.71
CA GLU A 178 -8.67 6.19 5.49
C GLU A 178 -7.83 5.45 4.43
N ARG A 179 -6.74 4.85 4.88
CA ARG A 179 -5.80 4.06 4.08
C ARG A 179 -5.35 2.85 4.87
N PHE A 180 -5.20 1.73 4.20
CA PHE A 180 -4.42 0.63 4.72
C PHE A 180 -3.46 0.07 3.66
N GLU A 181 -2.41 -0.56 4.14
CA GLU A 181 -1.58 -1.48 3.36
C GLU A 181 -1.64 -2.86 4.00
N LEU A 182 -1.54 -3.91 3.18
CA LEU A 182 -1.52 -5.30 3.62
C LEU A 182 -0.14 -5.90 3.38
N TYR A 183 0.45 -6.41 4.44
CA TYR A 183 1.74 -7.11 4.44
C TYR A 183 1.58 -8.58 4.76
N ALA A 184 2.25 -9.46 4.01
CA ALA A 184 2.30 -10.89 4.28
C ALA A 184 3.60 -11.52 3.75
N GLY A 185 4.31 -12.26 4.59
CA GLY A 185 5.50 -13.00 4.20
C GLY A 185 6.60 -12.14 3.60
N GLY A 186 6.81 -10.92 4.10
CA GLY A 186 7.80 -9.96 3.61
C GLY A 186 7.40 -9.23 2.31
N LEU A 187 6.13 -9.31 1.91
CA LEU A 187 5.59 -8.62 0.75
C LEU A 187 4.52 -7.61 1.17
N GLU A 188 4.57 -6.40 0.64
CA GLU A 188 3.40 -5.53 0.55
C GLU A 188 2.51 -6.08 -0.57
N LEU A 189 1.34 -6.59 -0.21
CA LEU A 189 0.40 -7.19 -1.16
C LEU A 189 -0.58 -6.19 -1.74
N ALA A 190 -1.09 -5.26 -0.91
CA ALA A 190 -2.17 -4.38 -1.30
C ALA A 190 -2.09 -3.02 -0.62
N ASN A 191 -2.63 -2.00 -1.30
CA ASN A 191 -2.81 -0.65 -0.81
C ASN A 191 -4.24 -0.20 -1.10
N ALA A 192 -4.97 0.25 -0.08
CA ALA A 192 -6.38 0.57 -0.16
C ALA A 192 -6.71 1.93 0.43
N PHE A 193 -7.71 2.57 -0.14
CA PHE A 193 -8.17 3.89 0.26
C PHE A 193 -9.68 3.95 0.47
N GLY A 194 -10.12 4.67 1.51
CA GLY A 194 -11.35 5.42 1.42
C GLY A 194 -11.11 6.55 0.43
N GLU A 195 -11.75 6.51 -0.71
CA GLU A 195 -11.41 7.38 -1.84
C GLU A 195 -11.75 8.85 -1.57
N LEU A 196 -10.85 9.75 -1.92
CA LEU A 196 -11.12 11.19 -1.91
C LEU A 196 -12.09 11.50 -3.05
N CYS A 197 -13.28 12.01 -2.68
CA CYS A 197 -14.34 12.37 -3.61
C CYS A 197 -14.50 13.90 -3.78
N ASP A 198 -13.75 14.72 -3.03
CA ASP A 198 -13.75 16.17 -3.16
C ASP A 198 -12.85 16.62 -4.34
N PRO A 199 -13.43 17.17 -5.44
CA PRO A 199 -12.65 17.57 -6.60
C PRO A 199 -11.73 18.77 -6.32
N VAL A 200 -12.07 19.62 -5.34
CA VAL A 200 -11.26 20.79 -4.98
C VAL A 200 -10.00 20.35 -4.24
N GLU A 201 -10.16 19.53 -3.21
CA GLU A 201 -9.02 18.94 -2.48
C GLU A 201 -8.17 18.06 -3.40
N GLN A 202 -8.79 17.24 -4.26
CA GLN A 202 -8.05 16.38 -5.19
C GLN A 202 -7.21 17.22 -6.18
N ARG A 203 -7.76 18.32 -6.69
CA ARG A 203 -7.01 19.24 -7.55
C ARG A 203 -5.83 19.84 -6.83
N ALA A 204 -6.01 20.30 -5.59
CA ALA A 204 -4.94 20.89 -4.79
C ALA A 204 -3.79 19.91 -4.61
N ARG A 205 -4.08 18.65 -4.28
CA ARG A 205 -3.06 17.58 -4.15
C ARG A 205 -2.35 17.28 -5.48
N PHE A 206 -3.06 17.27 -6.62
CA PHE A 206 -2.43 17.07 -7.92
C PHE A 206 -1.49 18.24 -8.30
N VAL A 207 -1.85 19.48 -7.96
CA VAL A 207 -1.00 20.65 -8.20
C VAL A 207 0.27 20.59 -7.34
N GLU A 208 0.13 20.23 -6.07
CA GLU A 208 1.25 20.06 -5.14
C GLU A 208 2.21 18.94 -5.62
N GLU A 209 1.68 17.78 -5.96
CA GLU A 209 2.49 16.66 -6.50
C GLU A 209 3.19 17.04 -7.81
N ALA A 210 2.50 17.76 -8.71
CA ALA A 210 3.09 18.24 -9.95
C ALA A 210 4.27 19.19 -9.69
N GLU A 211 4.15 20.06 -8.66
CA GLU A 211 5.25 20.95 -8.26
C GLU A 211 6.43 20.19 -7.65
N LEU A 212 6.17 19.23 -6.77
CA LEU A 212 7.22 18.38 -6.21
C LEU A 212 7.96 17.58 -7.29
N ARG A 213 7.23 17.04 -8.28
CA ARG A 213 7.83 16.36 -9.43
C ARG A 213 8.73 17.27 -10.24
N ARG A 214 8.29 18.53 -10.46
CA ARG A 214 9.09 19.55 -11.17
C ARG A 214 10.39 19.88 -10.43
N GLN A 215 10.29 20.07 -9.11
CA GLN A 215 11.46 20.34 -8.26
C GLN A 215 12.46 19.18 -8.26
N ARG A 216 11.96 17.93 -8.36
CA ARG A 216 12.78 16.71 -8.43
C ARG A 216 13.25 16.37 -9.86
N GLY A 217 12.99 17.23 -10.85
CA GLY A 217 13.36 17.01 -12.27
C GLY A 217 12.64 15.84 -12.93
N ARG A 218 11.48 15.39 -12.37
CA ARG A 218 10.68 14.30 -12.90
C ARG A 218 9.64 14.81 -13.90
N ALA A 219 9.20 13.92 -14.79
CA ALA A 219 8.13 14.24 -15.73
C ALA A 219 6.85 14.67 -15.01
N VAL A 220 6.28 15.80 -15.44
CA VAL A 220 5.01 16.33 -14.91
C VAL A 220 3.89 15.93 -15.88
N TYR A 221 2.87 15.26 -15.37
CA TYR A 221 1.72 14.84 -16.17
C TYR A 221 0.61 15.91 -16.14
N PRO A 222 -0.19 16.04 -17.20
CA PRO A 222 -1.36 16.91 -17.19
C PRO A 222 -2.39 16.42 -16.17
N ILE A 223 -3.10 17.35 -15.55
CA ILE A 223 -4.19 17.04 -14.61
C ILE A 223 -5.35 16.39 -15.39
N ASP A 224 -5.88 15.29 -14.88
CA ASP A 224 -7.07 14.64 -15.46
C ASP A 224 -8.34 15.39 -15.07
N GLU A 225 -8.68 16.39 -15.88
CA GLU A 225 -9.89 17.22 -15.69
C GLU A 225 -11.18 16.39 -15.74
N LYS A 226 -11.18 15.28 -16.50
CA LYS A 226 -12.35 14.39 -16.59
C LYS A 226 -12.55 13.58 -15.33
N LEU A 227 -11.45 13.21 -14.64
CA LEU A 227 -11.53 12.59 -13.33
C LEU A 227 -12.07 13.60 -12.31
N LEU A 228 -11.50 14.81 -12.25
CA LEU A 228 -11.94 15.84 -11.30
C LEU A 228 -13.42 16.17 -11.47
N ALA A 229 -13.90 16.32 -12.71
CA ALA A 229 -15.32 16.55 -12.97
C ALA A 229 -16.20 15.37 -12.50
N ALA A 230 -15.74 14.13 -12.65
CA ALA A 230 -16.49 12.95 -12.24
C ALA A 230 -16.52 12.75 -10.72
N LEU A 231 -15.53 13.23 -9.97
CA LEU A 231 -15.47 13.08 -8.51
C LEU A 231 -16.67 13.74 -7.79
N ALA A 232 -17.23 14.81 -8.35
CA ALA A 232 -18.41 15.48 -7.79
C ALA A 232 -19.64 14.57 -7.71
N ASP A 233 -19.76 13.60 -8.63
CA ASP A 233 -20.86 12.64 -8.70
C ASP A 233 -20.51 11.27 -8.07
N MET A 234 -19.26 11.13 -7.59
CA MET A 234 -18.78 9.86 -7.04
C MET A 234 -19.34 9.65 -5.62
N PRO A 235 -20.10 8.59 -5.36
CA PRO A 235 -20.55 8.28 -4.01
C PRO A 235 -19.36 7.92 -3.12
N PRO A 236 -19.50 7.99 -1.78
CA PRO A 236 -18.50 7.48 -0.86
C PRO A 236 -18.08 6.07 -1.26
N THR A 237 -16.81 5.89 -1.57
CA THR A 237 -16.28 4.66 -2.19
C THR A 237 -15.00 4.26 -1.47
N CYS A 238 -14.78 2.96 -1.36
CA CYS A 238 -13.47 2.41 -1.00
C CYS A 238 -12.93 1.58 -2.16
N GLY A 239 -11.62 1.66 -2.38
CA GLY A 239 -10.92 0.93 -3.43
C GLY A 239 -9.61 0.35 -2.92
N VAL A 240 -9.13 -0.67 -3.61
CA VAL A 240 -7.86 -1.32 -3.32
C VAL A 240 -7.16 -1.74 -4.61
N ALA A 241 -5.85 -1.63 -4.59
CA ALA A 241 -4.97 -2.19 -5.59
C ALA A 241 -4.10 -3.28 -4.93
N MET A 242 -4.14 -4.50 -5.46
CA MET A 242 -3.37 -5.64 -5.00
C MET A 242 -2.46 -6.15 -6.12
N GLY A 243 -1.18 -6.34 -5.82
CA GLY A 243 -0.23 -6.95 -6.76
C GLY A 243 -0.59 -8.42 -6.99
N PHE A 244 -1.09 -8.75 -8.17
CA PHE A 244 -1.51 -10.12 -8.49
C PHE A 244 -0.30 -11.08 -8.50
N ASP A 245 0.80 -10.68 -9.11
CA ASP A 245 2.02 -11.50 -9.14
C ASP A 245 2.57 -11.72 -7.72
N ARG A 246 2.53 -10.72 -6.84
CA ARG A 246 2.92 -10.87 -5.43
C ARG A 246 1.98 -11.78 -4.64
N LEU A 247 0.67 -11.77 -4.93
CA LEU A 247 -0.27 -12.74 -4.35
C LEU A 247 0.10 -14.16 -4.78
N VAL A 248 0.43 -14.37 -6.05
CA VAL A 248 0.90 -15.68 -6.55
C VAL A 248 2.21 -16.08 -5.87
N MET A 249 3.20 -15.17 -5.76
CA MET A 249 4.44 -15.43 -5.01
C MET A 249 4.17 -15.87 -3.57
N LEU A 250 3.21 -15.20 -2.89
CA LEU A 250 2.88 -15.56 -1.51
C LEU A 250 2.36 -16.98 -1.42
N VAL A 251 1.36 -17.33 -2.23
CA VAL A 251 0.65 -18.61 -2.09
C VAL A 251 1.41 -19.80 -2.70
N THR A 252 2.40 -19.55 -3.56
CA THR A 252 3.27 -20.61 -4.14
C THR A 252 4.61 -20.73 -3.44
N GLY A 253 4.98 -19.78 -2.59
CA GLY A 253 6.30 -19.75 -1.95
C GLY A 253 7.44 -19.34 -2.88
N ALA A 254 7.14 -18.68 -4.01
CA ALA A 254 8.16 -18.27 -4.99
C ALA A 254 9.12 -17.21 -4.41
N ASP A 255 10.40 -17.32 -4.73
CA ASP A 255 11.44 -16.41 -4.24
C ASP A 255 11.42 -15.06 -4.96
N SER A 256 11.14 -15.07 -6.25
CA SER A 256 11.17 -13.89 -7.11
C SER A 256 9.85 -13.72 -7.86
N ILE A 257 9.52 -12.46 -8.17
CA ILE A 257 8.37 -12.14 -9.04
C ILE A 257 8.51 -12.78 -10.42
N ARG A 258 9.75 -12.97 -10.90
CA ARG A 258 10.07 -13.62 -12.16
C ARG A 258 9.65 -15.08 -12.21
N ASP A 259 9.65 -15.77 -11.07
CA ASP A 259 9.27 -17.19 -10.96
C ASP A 259 7.76 -17.40 -11.21
N VAL A 260 6.96 -16.34 -11.15
CA VAL A 260 5.50 -16.37 -11.32
C VAL A 260 5.02 -15.65 -12.59
N MET A 261 5.95 -15.10 -13.36
CA MET A 261 5.65 -14.43 -14.64
C MET A 261 5.97 -15.35 -15.81
N ALA A 262 5.13 -15.31 -16.85
CA ALA A 262 5.38 -16.09 -18.07
C ALA A 262 6.61 -15.58 -18.86
N PHE A 263 6.83 -14.28 -18.84
CA PHE A 263 7.99 -13.60 -19.44
C PHE A 263 8.40 -12.44 -18.55
N ALA A 264 9.64 -12.40 -18.11
CA ALA A 264 10.24 -11.25 -17.43
C ALA A 264 10.70 -10.23 -18.49
N ASP A 265 10.95 -8.96 -18.05
CA ASP A 265 11.26 -7.83 -18.94
C ASP A 265 12.49 -8.03 -19.85
N ASP A 266 13.47 -8.80 -19.40
CA ASP A 266 14.68 -9.14 -20.18
C ASP A 266 14.55 -10.40 -21.06
N GLU A 267 13.39 -11.06 -21.00
CA GLU A 267 13.06 -12.26 -21.78
C GLU A 267 11.97 -11.99 -22.83
N ALA A 268 11.44 -10.75 -22.89
CA ALA A 268 10.32 -10.35 -23.74
C ALA A 268 10.76 -9.82 -25.11
#